data_cca551de70f69391d9384af4e09f6971
#
_entry.id   cca551de70f69391d9384af4e09f6971
#
_cell.length_a   1.000
_cell.length_b   1.000
_cell.length_c   1.000
_cell.angle_alpha   90.00
_cell.angle_beta   90.00
_cell.angle_gamma   90.00
#
_symmetry.space_group_name_H-M   'P 1'
#
loop_
_entity.id
_entity.type
_entity.pdbx_description
1 polymer ?
#
loop_
_entity_poly.entity_id
_entity_poly.type
_entity_poly.pdbx_seq_one_letter_code
_entity_poly.pdbx_strand_id
1 'polypeptide(L)'
;MSIQVKNIEKHFGAFHALKNISLDFPDGQLVALLGPSGCGKTTLLRIIAGLESADSGQVILEGEDATKVHVREREVGFVFQHYALFRHMTVFDNIAFGLRVRPRATRPSEAEIKKRVTRLLDLVQLGFLADRYPAQLSGGQRQRIALARALAVEPRVLLLDEPFGALDAKVRKELRRWLRTLHDELHITSIFVTHDQEEALEVADQIIVMNKGNVEQIGSPREVYEKPATPFVFDFLGQANRFEGQNSNGLIQIGEDRILLPQNANAPQGNVIAFARPDELRIHAQPQENAIQATFVRELWIAGKVIAELHDRQGNLIEISLTADEAKAHQFRPNQTVWLSATNLHLFENQVA
;
A
#
# COMPACT_ATOMS: atom_id res chain seq x y z
N MET A 1 -11.78 -10.63 15.13
CA MET A 1 -12.01 -9.37 15.93
C MET A 1 -12.20 -8.21 15.00
N SER A 2 -13.40 -7.61 14.96
CA SER A 2 -13.64 -6.39 14.17
C SER A 2 -13.07 -5.16 14.89
N ILE A 3 -12.51 -4.24 14.11
CA ILE A 3 -11.99 -2.97 14.59
C ILE A 3 -12.75 -1.86 13.89
N GLN A 4 -13.23 -0.87 14.65
CA GLN A 4 -13.82 0.34 14.10
C GLN A 4 -13.13 1.56 14.70
N VAL A 5 -12.90 2.54 13.88
CA VAL A 5 -12.54 3.89 14.33
C VAL A 5 -13.62 4.86 13.88
N LYS A 6 -14.06 5.76 14.77
CA LYS A 6 -15.16 6.69 14.51
C LYS A 6 -14.71 8.12 14.79
N ASN A 7 -14.77 8.95 13.77
CA ASN A 7 -14.52 10.39 13.84
C ASN A 7 -13.19 10.74 14.53
N ILE A 8 -12.13 9.97 14.23
CA ILE A 8 -10.81 10.20 14.83
C ILE A 8 -10.21 11.48 14.29
N GLU A 9 -9.87 12.37 15.22
CA GLU A 9 -9.13 13.60 15.00
C GLU A 9 -7.78 13.54 15.70
N LYS A 10 -6.73 14.05 15.06
CA LYS A 10 -5.40 14.17 15.67
C LYS A 10 -4.64 15.35 15.13
N HIS A 11 -4.14 16.17 16.06
CA HIS A 11 -3.26 17.29 15.78
C HIS A 11 -1.90 17.10 16.47
N PHE A 12 -0.86 17.58 15.82
CA PHE A 12 0.46 17.77 16.41
C PHE A 12 0.84 19.24 16.26
N GLY A 13 0.57 20.03 17.29
CA GLY A 13 0.65 21.49 17.20
C GLY A 13 -0.29 22.02 16.11
N ALA A 14 0.24 22.73 15.13
CA ALA A 14 -0.55 23.25 13.99
C ALA A 14 -0.80 22.19 12.89
N PHE A 15 -0.16 21.03 12.94
CA PHE A 15 -0.32 20.01 11.90
C PHE A 15 -1.50 19.10 12.20
N HIS A 16 -2.50 19.08 11.29
CA HIS A 16 -3.68 18.24 11.35
C HIS A 16 -3.39 16.88 10.71
N ALA A 17 -3.01 15.91 11.52
CA ALA A 17 -2.53 14.61 11.06
C ALA A 17 -3.64 13.65 10.64
N LEU A 18 -4.79 13.66 11.34
CA LEU A 18 -5.97 12.85 11.01
C LEU A 18 -7.22 13.74 11.08
N LYS A 19 -8.04 13.68 10.03
CA LYS A 19 -9.18 14.57 9.80
C LYS A 19 -10.46 13.76 9.73
N ASN A 20 -11.16 13.65 10.86
CA ASN A 20 -12.46 12.98 10.96
C ASN A 20 -12.47 11.56 10.37
N ILE A 21 -11.47 10.75 10.71
CA ILE A 21 -11.31 9.41 10.16
C ILE A 21 -12.31 8.44 10.76
N SER A 22 -13.13 7.83 9.90
CA SER A 22 -14.06 6.75 10.27
C SER A 22 -13.82 5.55 9.34
N LEU A 23 -13.46 4.39 9.90
CA LEU A 23 -13.08 3.18 9.18
C LEU A 23 -13.55 1.95 9.92
N ASP A 24 -13.95 0.94 9.16
CA ASP A 24 -14.18 -0.41 9.62
C ASP A 24 -13.10 -1.36 9.07
N PHE A 25 -12.51 -2.15 9.95
CA PHE A 25 -11.56 -3.20 9.59
C PHE A 25 -12.24 -4.56 9.82
N PRO A 26 -12.56 -5.27 8.74
CA PRO A 26 -13.28 -6.54 8.84
C PRO A 26 -12.49 -7.62 9.58
N ASP A 27 -13.19 -8.49 10.26
CA ASP A 27 -12.59 -9.62 10.97
C ASP A 27 -11.85 -10.56 10.01
N GLY A 28 -10.67 -11.02 10.44
CA GLY A 28 -9.85 -11.99 9.70
C GLY A 28 -9.26 -11.46 8.39
N GLN A 29 -9.36 -10.17 8.08
CA GLN A 29 -8.75 -9.58 6.89
C GLN A 29 -7.38 -8.97 7.16
N LEU A 30 -6.55 -8.95 6.12
CA LEU A 30 -5.28 -8.25 6.08
C LEU A 30 -5.48 -6.91 5.34
N VAL A 31 -5.56 -5.82 6.10
CA VAL A 31 -5.86 -4.49 5.59
C VAL A 31 -4.58 -3.65 5.45
N ALA A 32 -4.35 -3.06 4.28
CA ALA A 32 -3.27 -2.11 4.06
C ALA A 32 -3.71 -0.67 4.27
N LEU A 33 -3.01 0.08 5.12
CA LEU A 33 -3.06 1.54 5.13
C LEU A 33 -1.97 2.05 4.18
N LEU A 34 -2.36 2.57 3.03
CA LEU A 34 -1.48 2.97 1.93
C LEU A 34 -1.53 4.48 1.70
N GLY A 35 -0.40 5.12 1.40
CA GLY A 35 -0.36 6.55 1.09
C GLY A 35 1.03 7.15 1.25
N PRO A 36 1.23 8.43 0.87
CA PRO A 36 2.51 9.13 1.00
C PRO A 36 3.00 9.21 2.44
N SER A 37 4.29 9.47 2.62
CA SER A 37 4.85 9.74 3.94
C SER A 37 4.18 10.98 4.57
N GLY A 38 3.88 10.92 5.87
CA GLY A 38 3.25 12.01 6.61
C GLY A 38 1.72 12.15 6.43
N CYS A 39 1.03 11.25 5.71
CA CYS A 39 -0.43 11.34 5.55
C CYS A 39 -1.25 10.78 6.74
N GLY A 40 -0.61 10.36 7.85
CA GLY A 40 -1.30 9.96 9.08
C GLY A 40 -1.39 8.46 9.36
N LYS A 41 -0.95 7.55 8.47
CA LYS A 41 -1.06 6.08 8.59
C LYS A 41 -0.51 5.53 9.92
N THR A 42 0.75 5.79 10.22
CA THR A 42 1.40 5.35 11.46
C THR A 42 0.73 5.95 12.70
N THR A 43 0.26 7.20 12.61
CA THR A 43 -0.52 7.85 13.69
C THR A 43 -1.81 7.10 13.96
N LEU A 44 -2.58 6.78 12.91
CA LEU A 44 -3.81 6.00 13.03
C LEU A 44 -3.55 4.61 13.61
N LEU A 45 -2.52 3.91 13.11
CA LEU A 45 -2.12 2.60 13.61
C LEU A 45 -1.77 2.63 15.10
N ARG A 46 -1.03 3.66 15.55
CA ARG A 46 -0.67 3.85 16.96
C ARG A 46 -1.87 4.19 17.85
N ILE A 47 -2.84 4.94 17.33
CA ILE A 47 -4.09 5.23 18.05
C ILE A 47 -4.90 3.94 18.23
N ILE A 48 -5.02 3.10 17.20
CA ILE A 48 -5.67 1.78 17.31
C ILE A 48 -4.95 0.91 18.34
N ALA A 49 -3.63 0.93 18.36
CA ALA A 49 -2.82 0.19 19.32
C ALA A 49 -2.91 0.72 20.78
N GLY A 50 -3.36 1.96 20.99
CA GLY A 50 -3.31 2.64 22.29
C GLY A 50 -1.92 3.15 22.66
N LEU A 51 -1.04 3.30 21.68
CA LEU A 51 0.30 3.88 21.81
C LEU A 51 0.31 5.40 21.63
N GLU A 52 -0.77 5.94 21.05
CA GLU A 52 -1.03 7.36 20.85
C GLU A 52 -2.50 7.64 21.19
N SER A 53 -2.79 8.83 21.71
CA SER A 53 -4.17 9.26 21.99
C SER A 53 -4.73 10.06 20.82
N ALA A 54 -5.99 9.81 20.45
CA ALA A 54 -6.74 10.71 19.58
C ALA A 54 -7.13 11.99 20.37
N ASP A 55 -7.30 13.11 19.68
CA ASP A 55 -7.82 14.34 20.29
C ASP A 55 -9.34 14.26 20.45
N SER A 56 -10.02 13.59 19.50
CA SER A 56 -11.44 13.21 19.58
C SER A 56 -11.72 11.96 18.77
N GLY A 57 -12.94 11.41 18.92
CA GLY A 57 -13.36 10.19 18.27
C GLY A 57 -13.22 8.96 19.16
N GLN A 58 -13.48 7.79 18.59
CA GLN A 58 -13.51 6.53 19.32
C GLN A 58 -12.80 5.42 18.57
N VAL A 59 -12.15 4.53 19.32
CA VAL A 59 -11.65 3.23 18.86
C VAL A 59 -12.49 2.15 19.49
N ILE A 60 -13.14 1.33 18.67
CA ILE A 60 -14.02 0.23 19.09
C ILE A 60 -13.34 -1.08 18.69
N LEU A 61 -13.16 -1.96 19.67
CA LEU A 61 -12.61 -3.30 19.49
C LEU A 61 -13.69 -4.32 19.92
N GLU A 62 -14.14 -5.19 19.00
CA GLU A 62 -15.23 -6.17 19.22
C GLU A 62 -16.53 -5.54 19.77
N GLY A 63 -16.86 -4.34 19.36
CA GLY A 63 -18.04 -3.62 19.81
C GLY A 63 -17.88 -2.87 21.14
N GLU A 64 -16.73 -2.99 21.82
CA GLU A 64 -16.43 -2.28 23.07
C GLU A 64 -15.55 -1.07 22.82
N ASP A 65 -15.85 0.04 23.50
CA ASP A 65 -15.04 1.28 23.40
C ASP A 65 -13.69 1.11 24.09
N ALA A 66 -12.66 0.96 23.29
CA ALA A 66 -11.27 0.82 23.73
C ALA A 66 -10.49 2.15 23.73
N THR A 67 -11.12 3.28 23.49
CA THR A 67 -10.45 4.60 23.34
C THR A 67 -9.54 4.93 24.52
N LYS A 68 -9.98 4.66 25.73
CA LYS A 68 -9.26 4.90 26.98
C LYS A 68 -8.62 3.65 27.60
N VAL A 69 -8.80 2.48 26.95
CA VAL A 69 -8.21 1.23 27.43
C VAL A 69 -6.69 1.26 27.23
N HIS A 70 -5.97 0.89 28.29
CA HIS A 70 -4.50 0.88 28.25
C HIS A 70 -3.98 -0.16 27.26
N VAL A 71 -2.88 0.14 26.55
CA VAL A 71 -2.27 -0.71 25.52
C VAL A 71 -2.11 -2.19 25.92
N ARG A 72 -1.78 -2.46 27.21
CA ARG A 72 -1.61 -3.83 27.74
C ARG A 72 -2.90 -4.65 27.76
N GLU A 73 -4.06 -3.98 27.76
CA GLU A 73 -5.39 -4.59 27.90
C GLU A 73 -6.10 -4.69 26.54
N ARG A 74 -5.55 -4.06 25.48
CA ARG A 74 -6.16 -4.09 24.13
C ARG A 74 -5.95 -5.40 23.37
N GLU A 75 -5.14 -6.32 23.89
CA GLU A 75 -4.84 -7.61 23.26
C GLU A 75 -4.34 -7.51 21.82
N VAL A 76 -3.59 -6.46 21.50
CA VAL A 76 -3.01 -6.20 20.18
C VAL A 76 -1.54 -6.59 20.14
N GLY A 77 -1.11 -7.24 19.07
CA GLY A 77 0.30 -7.45 18.74
C GLY A 77 0.80 -6.30 17.86
N PHE A 78 1.89 -5.66 18.24
CA PHE A 78 2.45 -4.55 17.48
C PHE A 78 3.88 -4.84 17.00
N VAL A 79 4.14 -4.66 15.70
CA VAL A 79 5.48 -4.75 15.11
C VAL A 79 5.89 -3.36 14.64
N PHE A 80 6.97 -2.83 15.22
CA PHE A 80 7.50 -1.52 14.90
C PHE A 80 8.37 -1.55 13.63
N GLN A 81 8.44 -0.44 12.92
CA GLN A 81 9.24 -0.24 11.70
C GLN A 81 10.72 -0.67 11.86
N HIS A 82 11.32 -0.44 13.03
CA HIS A 82 12.70 -0.85 13.32
C HIS A 82 12.76 -2.14 14.14
N TYR A 83 11.71 -2.97 14.11
CA TYR A 83 11.57 -4.27 14.79
C TYR A 83 11.60 -4.20 16.32
N ALA A 84 12.26 -3.22 16.91
CA ALA A 84 12.39 -2.97 18.36
C ALA A 84 12.76 -4.23 19.17
N LEU A 85 13.64 -5.10 18.65
CA LEU A 85 14.14 -6.26 19.37
C LEU A 85 15.05 -5.84 20.51
N PHE A 86 14.97 -6.55 21.63
CA PHE A 86 15.85 -6.35 22.79
C PHE A 86 17.25 -6.88 22.45
N ARG A 87 18.20 -5.97 22.26
CA ARG A 87 19.54 -6.28 21.75
C ARG A 87 20.37 -7.20 22.68
N HIS A 88 20.09 -7.14 23.97
CA HIS A 88 20.76 -7.90 25.04
C HIS A 88 20.13 -9.27 25.31
N MET A 89 19.04 -9.62 24.62
CA MET A 89 18.33 -10.88 24.72
C MET A 89 18.56 -11.74 23.50
N THR A 90 18.57 -13.05 23.69
CA THR A 90 18.57 -14.03 22.57
C THR A 90 17.27 -13.92 21.76
N VAL A 91 17.22 -14.57 20.60
CA VAL A 91 16.00 -14.71 19.80
C VAL A 91 14.92 -15.40 20.62
N PHE A 92 15.25 -16.48 21.31
CA PHE A 92 14.33 -17.18 22.19
C PHE A 92 13.76 -16.26 23.27
N ASP A 93 14.62 -15.52 23.98
CA ASP A 93 14.19 -14.63 25.05
C ASP A 93 13.38 -13.43 24.56
N ASN A 94 13.67 -12.92 23.37
CA ASN A 94 12.84 -11.89 22.73
C ASN A 94 11.39 -12.37 22.53
N ILE A 95 11.19 -13.59 22.02
CA ILE A 95 9.87 -14.16 21.79
C ILE A 95 9.19 -14.50 23.13
N ALA A 96 9.95 -15.08 24.08
CA ALA A 96 9.45 -15.45 25.41
C ALA A 96 9.07 -14.26 26.28
N PHE A 97 9.62 -13.06 26.01
CA PHE A 97 9.50 -11.89 26.87
C PHE A 97 8.06 -11.57 27.26
N GLY A 98 7.16 -11.45 26.28
CA GLY A 98 5.76 -11.11 26.53
C GLY A 98 5.03 -12.12 27.42
N LEU A 99 5.40 -13.40 27.34
CA LEU A 99 4.85 -14.47 28.19
C LEU A 99 5.38 -14.39 29.62
N ARG A 100 6.69 -14.10 29.79
CA ARG A 100 7.36 -14.04 31.09
C ARG A 100 6.95 -12.83 31.94
N VAL A 101 6.59 -11.71 31.31
CA VAL A 101 6.16 -10.50 32.03
C VAL A 101 4.68 -10.52 32.46
N ARG A 102 3.92 -11.55 32.07
CA ARG A 102 2.53 -11.71 32.55
C ARG A 102 2.45 -11.82 34.07
N PRO A 103 1.35 -11.35 34.69
CA PRO A 103 1.11 -11.56 36.12
C PRO A 103 1.27 -13.04 36.51
N ARG A 104 1.74 -13.32 37.73
CA ARG A 104 1.98 -14.71 38.19
C ARG A 104 0.78 -15.64 38.00
N ALA A 105 -0.43 -15.12 38.17
CA ALA A 105 -1.68 -15.90 38.03
C ALA A 105 -1.96 -16.37 36.58
N THR A 106 -1.46 -15.65 35.56
CA THR A 106 -1.73 -15.93 34.14
C THR A 106 -0.47 -16.31 33.38
N ARG A 107 0.70 -16.31 34.04
CA ARG A 107 1.99 -16.66 33.43
C ARG A 107 2.07 -18.16 33.18
N PRO A 108 2.33 -18.60 31.93
CA PRO A 108 2.59 -20.01 31.64
C PRO A 108 3.86 -20.50 32.35
N SER A 109 3.95 -21.80 32.60
CA SER A 109 5.20 -22.42 33.06
C SER A 109 6.34 -22.27 32.06
N GLU A 110 7.61 -22.31 32.51
CA GLU A 110 8.77 -22.26 31.57
C GLU A 110 8.75 -23.39 30.55
N ALA A 111 8.22 -24.55 30.88
CA ALA A 111 8.06 -25.66 29.96
C ALA A 111 7.02 -25.32 28.86
N GLU A 112 5.92 -24.68 29.21
CA GLU A 112 4.92 -24.23 28.25
C GLU A 112 5.42 -23.05 27.41
N ILE A 113 6.17 -22.11 28.01
CA ILE A 113 6.82 -21.02 27.31
C ILE A 113 7.78 -21.59 26.25
N LYS A 114 8.64 -22.54 26.63
CA LYS A 114 9.56 -23.21 25.70
C LYS A 114 8.83 -23.85 24.53
N LYS A 115 7.74 -24.57 24.79
CA LYS A 115 6.91 -25.22 23.76
C LYS A 115 6.33 -24.19 22.79
N ARG A 116 5.75 -23.09 23.29
CA ARG A 116 5.14 -22.02 22.45
C ARG A 116 6.21 -21.31 21.62
N VAL A 117 7.33 -20.95 22.22
CA VAL A 117 8.43 -20.28 21.53
C VAL A 117 9.01 -21.15 20.43
N THR A 118 9.25 -22.45 20.70
CA THR A 118 9.73 -23.38 19.67
C THR A 118 8.74 -23.46 18.50
N ARG A 119 7.43 -23.62 18.77
CA ARG A 119 6.40 -23.63 17.72
C ARG A 119 6.40 -22.34 16.88
N LEU A 120 6.57 -21.17 17.52
CA LEU A 120 6.63 -19.89 16.79
C LEU A 120 7.91 -19.77 15.96
N LEU A 121 9.03 -20.26 16.48
CA LEU A 121 10.30 -20.29 15.73
C LEU A 121 10.21 -21.21 14.50
N ASP A 122 9.52 -22.34 14.63
CA ASP A 122 9.24 -23.24 13.50
C ASP A 122 8.32 -22.58 12.48
N LEU A 123 7.25 -21.90 12.95
CA LEU A 123 6.30 -21.15 12.10
C LEU A 123 7.02 -20.08 11.26
N VAL A 124 7.98 -19.34 11.85
CA VAL A 124 8.77 -18.36 11.13
C VAL A 124 10.01 -18.95 10.43
N GLN A 125 10.22 -20.26 10.51
CA GLN A 125 11.32 -21.02 9.90
C GLN A 125 12.71 -20.59 10.38
N LEU A 126 12.84 -20.21 11.66
CA LEU A 126 14.08 -19.71 12.25
C LEU A 126 14.49 -20.44 13.55
N GLY A 127 14.05 -21.70 13.72
CA GLY A 127 14.35 -22.51 14.91
C GLY A 127 15.86 -22.62 15.22
N PHE A 128 16.69 -22.69 14.18
CA PHE A 128 18.16 -22.77 14.29
C PHE A 128 18.83 -21.49 14.81
N LEU A 129 18.09 -20.39 14.98
CA LEU A 129 18.60 -19.10 15.47
C LEU A 129 18.21 -18.81 16.92
N ALA A 130 17.59 -19.74 17.65
CA ALA A 130 17.05 -19.52 18.99
C ALA A 130 18.04 -18.87 19.97
N ASP A 131 19.30 -19.28 19.93
CA ASP A 131 20.36 -18.80 20.84
C ASP A 131 21.15 -17.61 20.28
N ARG A 132 20.80 -17.12 19.09
CA ARG A 132 21.44 -15.95 18.48
C ARG A 132 20.89 -14.64 19.06
N TYR A 133 21.69 -13.58 18.94
CA TYR A 133 21.31 -12.24 19.32
C TYR A 133 20.86 -11.42 18.09
N PRO A 134 20.03 -10.38 18.25
CA PRO A 134 19.54 -9.55 17.13
C PRO A 134 20.63 -8.97 16.21
N ALA A 135 21.83 -8.67 16.76
CA ALA A 135 22.97 -8.17 15.98
C ALA A 135 23.52 -9.20 14.97
N GLN A 136 23.23 -10.50 15.17
CA GLN A 136 23.70 -11.60 14.34
C GLN A 136 22.69 -11.98 13.24
N LEU A 137 21.58 -11.27 13.14
CA LEU A 137 20.46 -11.55 12.23
C LEU A 137 20.47 -10.61 11.01
N SER A 138 20.01 -11.14 9.85
CA SER A 138 19.67 -10.28 8.72
C SER A 138 18.42 -9.42 9.00
N GLY A 139 18.14 -8.41 8.16
CA GLY A 139 16.95 -7.58 8.29
C GLY A 139 15.65 -8.42 8.27
N GLY A 140 15.48 -9.29 7.29
CA GLY A 140 14.31 -10.16 7.19
C GLY A 140 14.18 -11.16 8.35
N GLN A 141 15.30 -11.66 8.88
CA GLN A 141 15.29 -12.52 10.08
C GLN A 141 14.83 -11.72 11.31
N ARG A 142 15.35 -10.51 11.52
CA ARG A 142 14.90 -9.64 12.63
C ARG A 142 13.41 -9.37 12.56
N GLN A 143 12.89 -9.14 11.38
CA GLN A 143 11.47 -8.90 11.19
C GLN A 143 10.60 -10.11 11.52
N ARG A 144 10.95 -11.31 11.01
CA ARG A 144 10.24 -12.54 11.34
C ARG A 144 10.26 -12.82 12.86
N ILE A 145 11.37 -12.53 13.54
CA ILE A 145 11.45 -12.65 15.01
C ILE A 145 10.58 -11.62 15.71
N ALA A 146 10.53 -10.36 15.23
CA ALA A 146 9.64 -9.35 15.79
C ALA A 146 8.16 -9.74 15.66
N LEU A 147 7.79 -10.35 14.53
CA LEU A 147 6.45 -10.88 14.30
C LEU A 147 6.17 -12.08 15.23
N ALA A 148 7.09 -13.04 15.34
CA ALA A 148 6.96 -14.17 16.28
C ALA A 148 6.79 -13.69 17.72
N ARG A 149 7.51 -12.64 18.14
CA ARG A 149 7.36 -12.01 19.44
C ARG A 149 5.96 -11.39 19.63
N ALA A 150 5.43 -10.70 18.60
CA ALA A 150 4.09 -10.14 18.65
C ALA A 150 3.02 -11.22 18.73
N LEU A 151 3.20 -12.34 18.03
CA LEU A 151 2.28 -13.49 18.05
C LEU A 151 2.36 -14.32 19.34
N ALA A 152 3.48 -14.26 20.08
CA ALA A 152 3.68 -15.07 21.29
C ALA A 152 2.64 -14.80 22.40
N VAL A 153 2.10 -13.59 22.44
CA VAL A 153 1.08 -13.19 23.40
C VAL A 153 -0.34 -13.58 22.97
N GLU A 154 -0.47 -14.23 21.80
CA GLU A 154 -1.75 -14.66 21.22
C GLU A 154 -2.70 -13.47 21.03
N PRO A 155 -2.28 -12.44 20.24
CA PRO A 155 -3.08 -11.24 20.06
C PRO A 155 -4.30 -11.54 19.20
N ARG A 156 -5.37 -10.79 19.41
CA ARG A 156 -6.57 -10.84 18.55
C ARG A 156 -6.41 -10.01 17.27
N VAL A 157 -5.54 -9.01 17.32
CA VAL A 157 -5.23 -8.11 16.20
C VAL A 157 -3.72 -7.97 16.05
N LEU A 158 -3.25 -7.93 14.81
CA LEU A 158 -1.85 -7.71 14.47
C LEU A 158 -1.69 -6.37 13.74
N LEU A 159 -0.88 -5.50 14.29
CA LEU A 159 -0.60 -4.16 13.78
C LEU A 159 0.87 -4.08 13.35
N LEU A 160 1.13 -3.76 12.07
CA LEU A 160 2.46 -3.79 11.47
C LEU A 160 2.80 -2.40 10.90
N ASP A 161 3.78 -1.72 11.50
CA ASP A 161 4.24 -0.40 11.06
C ASP A 161 5.41 -0.57 10.08
N GLU A 162 5.17 -0.36 8.77
CA GLU A 162 6.11 -0.55 7.64
C GLU A 162 6.90 -1.87 7.70
N PRO A 163 6.21 -3.01 7.67
CA PRO A 163 6.84 -4.31 7.89
C PRO A 163 7.88 -4.70 6.83
N PHE A 164 7.89 -4.08 5.67
CA PHE A 164 8.80 -4.41 4.56
C PHE A 164 9.89 -3.36 4.33
N GLY A 165 9.94 -2.32 5.16
CA GLY A 165 10.95 -1.27 5.08
C GLY A 165 12.37 -1.77 5.34
N ALA A 166 13.38 -1.04 4.85
CA ALA A 166 14.82 -1.28 5.08
C ALA A 166 15.34 -2.68 4.65
N LEU A 167 14.68 -3.34 3.69
CA LEU A 167 15.07 -4.65 3.13
C LEU A 167 15.44 -4.52 1.64
N ASP A 168 16.36 -5.37 1.18
CA ASP A 168 16.63 -5.48 -0.25
C ASP A 168 15.41 -6.08 -1.00
N ALA A 169 15.33 -5.84 -2.32
CA ALA A 169 14.16 -6.19 -3.14
C ALA A 169 13.82 -7.69 -3.12
N LYS A 170 14.84 -8.58 -3.08
CA LYS A 170 14.63 -10.03 -3.05
C LYS A 170 14.02 -10.47 -1.72
N VAL A 171 14.62 -10.05 -0.61
CA VAL A 171 14.15 -10.36 0.76
C VAL A 171 12.77 -9.79 0.98
N ARG A 172 12.49 -8.56 0.50
CA ARG A 172 11.17 -7.93 0.56
C ARG A 172 10.10 -8.78 -0.13
N LYS A 173 10.36 -9.25 -1.36
CA LYS A 173 9.42 -10.10 -2.10
C LYS A 173 9.16 -11.44 -1.40
N GLU A 174 10.21 -12.07 -0.88
CA GLU A 174 10.08 -13.32 -0.11
C GLU A 174 9.24 -13.11 1.16
N LEU A 175 9.45 -11.97 1.85
CA LEU A 175 8.75 -11.66 3.08
C LEU A 175 7.27 -11.32 2.85
N ARG A 176 6.91 -10.60 1.75
CA ARG A 176 5.52 -10.34 1.36
C ARG A 176 4.76 -11.65 1.19
N ARG A 177 5.31 -12.59 0.40
CA ARG A 177 4.70 -13.89 0.18
C ARG A 177 4.55 -14.69 1.48
N TRP A 178 5.58 -14.68 2.30
CA TRP A 178 5.57 -15.36 3.59
C TRP A 178 4.52 -14.75 4.53
N LEU A 179 4.40 -13.42 4.62
CA LEU A 179 3.38 -12.76 5.45
C LEU A 179 1.97 -13.12 4.98
N ARG A 180 1.73 -13.17 3.66
CA ARG A 180 0.45 -13.59 3.09
C ARG A 180 0.11 -15.03 3.49
N THR A 181 1.04 -15.97 3.31
CA THR A 181 0.84 -17.36 3.72
C THR A 181 0.56 -17.48 5.22
N LEU A 182 1.32 -16.75 6.05
CA LEU A 182 1.13 -16.75 7.50
C LEU A 182 -0.26 -16.21 7.89
N HIS A 183 -0.73 -15.16 7.23
CA HIS A 183 -2.06 -14.63 7.45
C HIS A 183 -3.15 -15.64 7.06
N ASP A 184 -2.99 -16.31 5.92
CA ASP A 184 -3.92 -17.36 5.46
C ASP A 184 -3.99 -18.56 6.42
N GLU A 185 -2.90 -18.86 7.16
CA GLU A 185 -2.88 -19.90 8.17
C GLU A 185 -3.51 -19.50 9.51
N LEU A 186 -3.31 -18.24 9.93
CA LEU A 186 -3.69 -17.77 11.26
C LEU A 186 -5.05 -17.10 11.30
N HIS A 187 -5.52 -16.51 10.20
CA HIS A 187 -6.80 -15.77 10.08
C HIS A 187 -6.97 -14.68 11.16
N ILE A 188 -5.88 -14.03 11.56
CA ILE A 188 -5.88 -12.93 12.53
C ILE A 188 -6.14 -11.61 11.79
N THR A 189 -7.09 -10.82 12.26
CA THR A 189 -7.29 -9.45 11.76
C THR A 189 -6.00 -8.67 11.82
N SER A 190 -5.51 -8.22 10.68
CA SER A 190 -4.20 -7.61 10.58
C SER A 190 -4.26 -6.28 9.83
N ILE A 191 -3.56 -5.27 10.34
CA ILE A 191 -3.43 -3.97 9.68
C ILE A 191 -1.94 -3.70 9.47
N PHE A 192 -1.53 -3.39 8.24
CA PHE A 192 -0.17 -2.95 7.99
C PHE A 192 -0.13 -1.60 7.29
N VAL A 193 0.89 -0.81 7.65
CA VAL A 193 1.18 0.48 7.03
C VAL A 193 2.25 0.29 5.97
N THR A 194 2.05 0.89 4.82
CA THR A 194 3.07 0.98 3.78
C THR A 194 2.92 2.26 2.96
N HIS A 195 4.00 2.68 2.32
CA HIS A 195 4.01 3.70 1.27
C HIS A 195 4.30 3.09 -0.12
N ASP A 196 4.56 1.79 -0.17
CA ASP A 196 4.84 1.03 -1.39
C ASP A 196 3.55 0.38 -1.90
N GLN A 197 3.14 0.77 -3.10
CA GLN A 197 1.92 0.29 -3.74
C GLN A 197 1.97 -1.21 -4.07
N GLU A 198 3.16 -1.75 -4.47
CA GLU A 198 3.30 -3.17 -4.77
C GLU A 198 3.06 -4.02 -3.52
N GLU A 199 3.51 -3.55 -2.35
CA GLU A 199 3.27 -4.22 -1.08
C GLU A 199 1.78 -4.34 -0.77
N ALA A 200 1.05 -3.22 -0.90
CA ALA A 200 -0.39 -3.20 -0.66
C ALA A 200 -1.15 -4.07 -1.66
N LEU A 201 -0.86 -3.94 -2.96
CA LEU A 201 -1.55 -4.67 -4.04
C LEU A 201 -1.27 -6.19 -4.01
N GLU A 202 -0.06 -6.63 -3.57
CA GLU A 202 0.31 -8.05 -3.54
C GLU A 202 -0.20 -8.77 -2.29
N VAL A 203 -0.33 -8.06 -1.15
CA VAL A 203 -0.48 -8.72 0.16
C VAL A 203 -1.87 -8.53 0.77
N ALA A 204 -2.53 -7.39 0.56
CA ALA A 204 -3.75 -7.02 1.25
C ALA A 204 -5.02 -7.69 0.68
N ASP A 205 -6.01 -7.92 1.55
CA ASP A 205 -7.40 -8.22 1.15
C ASP A 205 -8.17 -6.93 0.87
N GLN A 206 -7.86 -5.87 1.61
CA GLN A 206 -8.45 -4.54 1.46
C GLN A 206 -7.38 -3.46 1.57
N ILE A 207 -7.48 -2.43 0.75
CA ILE A 207 -6.60 -1.26 0.77
C ILE A 207 -7.40 -0.02 1.17
N ILE A 208 -6.86 0.74 2.11
CA ILE A 208 -7.34 2.05 2.49
C ILE A 208 -6.28 3.06 2.03
N VAL A 209 -6.59 3.82 1.00
CA VAL A 209 -5.70 4.87 0.48
C VAL A 209 -5.92 6.14 1.28
N MET A 210 -4.85 6.67 1.86
CA MET A 210 -4.86 7.88 2.68
C MET A 210 -4.01 8.99 2.05
N ASN A 211 -4.48 10.23 2.16
CA ASN A 211 -3.76 11.41 1.70
C ASN A 211 -4.05 12.61 2.62
N LYS A 212 -3.01 13.33 3.04
CA LYS A 212 -3.13 14.58 3.84
C LYS A 212 -4.10 14.49 5.03
N GLY A 213 -4.12 13.33 5.71
CA GLY A 213 -4.98 13.11 6.88
C GLY A 213 -6.41 12.67 6.57
N ASN A 214 -6.76 12.43 5.30
CA ASN A 214 -8.07 11.96 4.86
C ASN A 214 -7.97 10.54 4.26
N VAL A 215 -9.11 9.86 4.17
CA VAL A 215 -9.28 8.64 3.38
C VAL A 215 -9.74 9.04 1.98
N GLU A 216 -8.99 8.65 0.97
CA GLU A 216 -9.30 8.90 -0.45
C GLU A 216 -10.18 7.80 -1.04
N GLN A 217 -9.85 6.54 -0.75
CA GLN A 217 -10.58 5.38 -1.27
C GLN A 217 -10.36 4.16 -0.39
N ILE A 218 -11.40 3.30 -0.33
CA ILE A 218 -11.36 1.98 0.29
C ILE A 218 -11.83 0.98 -0.76
N GLY A 219 -11.14 -0.16 -0.88
CA GLY A 219 -11.55 -1.23 -1.80
C GLY A 219 -10.60 -2.41 -1.79
N SER A 220 -10.92 -3.45 -2.54
CA SER A 220 -9.98 -4.53 -2.84
C SER A 220 -8.80 -4.01 -3.67
N PRO A 221 -7.65 -4.71 -3.70
CA PRO A 221 -6.52 -4.34 -4.55
C PRO A 221 -6.92 -4.08 -6.01
N ARG A 222 -7.80 -4.92 -6.55
CA ARG A 222 -8.31 -4.78 -7.91
C ARG A 222 -9.16 -3.53 -8.09
N GLU A 223 -10.09 -3.24 -7.16
CA GLU A 223 -10.98 -2.08 -7.26
C GLU A 223 -10.22 -0.77 -7.20
N VAL A 224 -9.26 -0.61 -6.26
CA VAL A 224 -8.51 0.65 -6.14
C VAL A 224 -7.60 0.90 -7.34
N TYR A 225 -7.11 -0.17 -8.00
CA TYR A 225 -6.27 -0.07 -9.19
C TYR A 225 -7.06 0.17 -10.47
N GLU A 226 -8.15 -0.63 -10.72
CA GLU A 226 -8.95 -0.55 -11.95
C GLU A 226 -9.98 0.60 -11.94
N LYS A 227 -10.45 1.00 -10.74
CA LYS A 227 -11.51 2.01 -10.55
C LYS A 227 -11.10 3.06 -9.52
N PRO A 228 -10.01 3.81 -9.77
CA PRO A 228 -9.56 4.85 -8.86
C PRO A 228 -10.62 5.93 -8.71
N ALA A 229 -10.91 6.34 -7.46
CA ALA A 229 -11.97 7.30 -7.17
C ALA A 229 -11.55 8.76 -7.44
N THR A 230 -10.24 9.06 -7.36
CA THR A 230 -9.71 10.42 -7.52
C THR A 230 -8.47 10.42 -8.42
N PRO A 231 -8.12 11.58 -9.02
CA PRO A 231 -6.84 11.75 -9.73
C PRO A 231 -5.63 11.35 -8.89
N PHE A 232 -5.68 11.66 -7.59
CA PHE A 232 -4.63 11.30 -6.65
C PHE A 232 -4.45 9.79 -6.55
N VAL A 233 -5.54 9.02 -6.39
CA VAL A 233 -5.47 7.56 -6.29
C VAL A 233 -4.94 6.94 -7.57
N PHE A 234 -5.36 7.47 -8.74
CA PHE A 234 -4.84 7.00 -10.03
C PHE A 234 -3.33 7.19 -10.13
N ASP A 235 -2.85 8.39 -9.91
CA ASP A 235 -1.43 8.76 -10.01
C ASP A 235 -0.58 8.03 -8.96
N PHE A 236 -1.10 7.91 -7.75
CA PHE A 236 -0.40 7.28 -6.63
C PHE A 236 -0.25 5.76 -6.80
N LEU A 237 -1.17 5.06 -7.47
CA LEU A 237 -1.16 3.59 -7.63
C LEU A 237 -0.41 3.09 -8.88
N GLY A 238 0.42 3.88 -9.49
CA GLY A 238 1.27 3.46 -10.61
C GLY A 238 1.60 4.59 -11.55
N GLN A 239 2.49 4.31 -12.50
CA GLN A 239 2.82 5.27 -13.55
C GLN A 239 1.57 5.67 -14.32
N ALA A 240 1.42 6.95 -14.59
CA ALA A 240 0.26 7.53 -15.23
C ALA A 240 0.67 8.58 -16.28
N ASN A 241 0.13 8.46 -17.47
CA ASN A 241 0.15 9.53 -18.46
C ASN A 241 -1.04 10.45 -18.20
N ARG A 242 -0.80 11.74 -18.05
CA ARG A 242 -1.80 12.76 -17.75
C ARG A 242 -1.98 13.68 -18.93
N PHE A 243 -3.22 13.87 -19.33
CA PHE A 243 -3.64 14.77 -20.41
C PHE A 243 -4.70 15.73 -19.88
N GLU A 244 -4.49 17.03 -20.10
CA GLU A 244 -5.49 18.03 -19.76
C GLU A 244 -6.31 18.37 -21.02
N GLY A 245 -7.62 18.38 -20.88
CA GLY A 245 -8.51 18.61 -22.00
C GLY A 245 -9.87 19.16 -21.60
N GLN A 246 -10.72 19.36 -22.60
CA GLN A 246 -12.10 19.79 -22.44
C GLN A 246 -13.04 18.75 -23.04
N ASN A 247 -13.96 18.25 -22.22
CA ASN A 247 -15.00 17.32 -22.68
C ASN A 247 -16.26 18.10 -23.05
N SER A 248 -16.70 17.91 -24.31
CA SER A 248 -17.94 18.45 -24.81
C SER A 248 -18.76 17.29 -25.42
N ASN A 249 -19.75 16.80 -24.68
CA ASN A 249 -20.66 15.74 -25.10
C ASN A 249 -19.95 14.45 -25.59
N GLY A 250 -18.89 14.01 -24.88
CA GLY A 250 -18.16 12.81 -25.20
C GLY A 250 -17.01 13.03 -26.20
N LEU A 251 -16.80 14.24 -26.67
CA LEU A 251 -15.60 14.62 -27.43
C LEU A 251 -14.62 15.34 -26.51
N ILE A 252 -13.48 14.71 -26.25
CA ILE A 252 -12.41 15.32 -25.48
C ILE A 252 -11.44 15.99 -26.43
N GLN A 253 -11.19 17.28 -26.21
CA GLN A 253 -10.16 18.04 -26.91
C GLN A 253 -8.95 18.18 -26.01
N ILE A 254 -7.78 17.67 -26.44
CA ILE A 254 -6.48 17.75 -25.79
C ILE A 254 -5.56 18.56 -26.73
N GLY A 255 -5.39 19.85 -26.47
CA GLY A 255 -4.71 20.75 -27.40
C GLY A 255 -5.43 20.78 -28.76
N GLU A 256 -4.72 20.35 -29.83
CA GLU A 256 -5.29 20.24 -31.20
C GLU A 256 -5.91 18.86 -31.47
N ASP A 257 -5.63 17.86 -30.64
CA ASP A 257 -6.09 16.48 -30.84
C ASP A 257 -7.49 16.27 -30.26
N ARG A 258 -8.23 15.30 -30.84
CA ARG A 258 -9.59 15.00 -30.43
C ARG A 258 -9.76 13.51 -30.22
N ILE A 259 -10.38 13.15 -29.08
CA ILE A 259 -10.71 11.77 -28.71
C ILE A 259 -12.20 11.67 -28.49
N LEU A 260 -12.86 10.80 -29.25
CA LEU A 260 -14.27 10.50 -29.07
C LEU A 260 -14.39 9.37 -28.04
N LEU A 261 -15.15 9.61 -26.98
CA LEU A 261 -15.47 8.60 -25.98
C LEU A 261 -16.55 7.63 -26.47
N PRO A 262 -16.57 6.39 -25.94
CA PRO A 262 -17.71 5.49 -26.15
C PRO A 262 -19.03 6.15 -25.69
N GLN A 263 -20.13 5.88 -26.41
CA GLN A 263 -21.44 6.52 -26.16
C GLN A 263 -21.99 6.36 -24.74
N ASN A 264 -21.51 5.35 -23.98
CA ASN A 264 -21.94 5.07 -22.60
C ASN A 264 -20.90 5.51 -21.55
N ALA A 265 -19.89 6.28 -21.92
CA ALA A 265 -18.90 6.77 -20.98
C ALA A 265 -19.52 7.83 -20.06
N ASN A 266 -19.59 7.51 -18.77
CA ASN A 266 -20.00 8.48 -17.74
C ASN A 266 -18.83 9.43 -17.45
N ALA A 267 -18.63 10.42 -18.31
CA ALA A 267 -17.50 11.35 -18.26
C ALA A 267 -17.93 12.74 -17.79
N PRO A 268 -17.18 13.37 -16.88
CA PRO A 268 -17.47 14.75 -16.46
C PRO A 268 -17.41 15.69 -17.66
N GLN A 269 -18.28 16.72 -17.68
CA GLN A 269 -18.31 17.74 -18.70
C GLN A 269 -17.41 18.91 -18.37
N GLY A 270 -16.94 19.65 -19.38
CA GLY A 270 -16.06 20.81 -19.17
C GLY A 270 -14.59 20.42 -19.06
N ASN A 271 -13.86 21.11 -18.19
CA ASN A 271 -12.41 20.85 -18.02
C ASN A 271 -12.20 19.49 -17.35
N VAL A 272 -11.44 18.63 -18.00
CA VAL A 272 -11.15 17.26 -17.53
C VAL A 272 -9.66 17.00 -17.50
N ILE A 273 -9.26 16.11 -16.59
CA ILE A 273 -7.97 15.46 -16.63
C ILE A 273 -8.23 14.01 -17.06
N ALA A 274 -7.60 13.61 -18.16
CA ALA A 274 -7.62 12.26 -18.66
C ALA A 274 -6.31 11.56 -18.26
N PHE A 275 -6.44 10.35 -17.72
CA PHE A 275 -5.30 9.50 -17.38
C PHE A 275 -5.34 8.22 -18.17
N ALA A 276 -4.15 7.73 -18.54
CA ALA A 276 -3.95 6.38 -19.09
C ALA A 276 -2.69 5.75 -18.48
N ARG A 277 -2.75 4.44 -18.21
CA ARG A 277 -1.56 3.68 -17.83
C ARG A 277 -0.63 3.51 -19.04
N PRO A 278 0.69 3.32 -18.84
CA PRO A 278 1.61 3.07 -19.96
C PRO A 278 1.25 1.86 -20.82
N ASP A 279 0.59 0.85 -20.26
CA ASP A 279 0.13 -0.35 -20.96
C ASP A 279 -1.27 -0.21 -21.58
N GLU A 280 -1.99 0.88 -21.28
CA GLU A 280 -3.27 1.24 -21.89
C GLU A 280 -3.11 2.09 -23.16
N LEU A 281 -1.89 2.55 -23.47
CA LEU A 281 -1.59 3.29 -24.69
C LEU A 281 -1.04 2.38 -25.79
N ARG A 282 -1.39 2.70 -27.03
CA ARG A 282 -0.88 2.05 -28.24
C ARG A 282 -0.27 3.09 -29.15
N ILE A 283 0.90 2.77 -29.71
CA ILE A 283 1.66 3.66 -30.60
C ILE A 283 1.45 3.27 -32.07
N HIS A 284 1.23 4.25 -32.93
CA HIS A 284 1.01 4.07 -34.36
C HIS A 284 1.98 4.95 -35.17
N ALA A 285 2.53 4.38 -36.25
CA ALA A 285 3.42 5.09 -37.14
C ALA A 285 2.69 6.04 -38.12
N GLN A 286 1.39 5.91 -38.26
CA GLN A 286 0.56 6.70 -39.17
C GLN A 286 -0.61 7.36 -38.42
N PRO A 287 -1.17 8.47 -38.95
CA PRO A 287 -2.34 9.12 -38.36
C PRO A 287 -3.47 8.13 -38.09
N GLN A 288 -4.05 8.24 -36.91
CA GLN A 288 -5.20 7.46 -36.48
C GLN A 288 -6.30 8.40 -35.98
N GLU A 289 -7.57 8.03 -36.21
CA GLU A 289 -8.69 8.68 -35.53
C GLU A 289 -8.63 8.41 -34.04
N ASN A 290 -9.10 9.34 -33.21
CA ASN A 290 -9.10 9.24 -31.75
C ASN A 290 -7.69 8.99 -31.16
N ALA A 291 -6.69 9.64 -31.70
CA ALA A 291 -5.31 9.52 -31.28
C ALA A 291 -4.69 10.89 -30.97
N ILE A 292 -3.74 10.91 -30.06
CA ILE A 292 -2.95 12.08 -29.68
C ILE A 292 -1.65 12.02 -30.48
N GLN A 293 -1.27 13.12 -31.11
CA GLN A 293 0.01 13.23 -31.78
C GLN A 293 1.15 13.41 -30.75
N ALA A 294 2.21 12.64 -30.92
CA ALA A 294 3.40 12.71 -30.07
C ALA A 294 4.68 12.58 -30.89
N THR A 295 5.80 12.93 -30.30
CA THR A 295 7.14 12.79 -30.86
C THR A 295 7.90 11.72 -30.10
N PHE A 296 8.36 10.70 -30.78
CA PHE A 296 9.14 9.63 -30.18
C PHE A 296 10.53 10.14 -29.77
N VAL A 297 10.96 9.83 -28.52
CA VAL A 297 12.25 10.23 -27.96
C VAL A 297 13.23 9.06 -27.96
N ARG A 298 12.92 7.99 -27.25
CA ARG A 298 13.78 6.81 -27.10
C ARG A 298 13.03 5.61 -26.54
N GLU A 299 13.69 4.46 -26.59
CA GLU A 299 13.28 3.23 -25.89
C GLU A 299 14.23 2.92 -24.74
N LEU A 300 13.66 2.48 -23.63
CA LEU A 300 14.39 1.99 -22.46
C LEU A 300 14.09 0.49 -22.28
N TRP A 301 15.14 -0.33 -22.31
CA TRP A 301 15.04 -1.77 -22.07
C TRP A 301 15.35 -2.05 -20.61
N ILE A 302 14.32 -2.36 -19.81
CA ILE A 302 14.45 -2.52 -18.35
C ILE A 302 13.86 -3.88 -17.95
N ALA A 303 14.70 -4.81 -17.50
CA ALA A 303 14.30 -6.09 -16.92
C ALA A 303 13.25 -6.86 -17.76
N GLY A 304 13.39 -6.87 -19.09
CA GLY A 304 12.51 -7.57 -20.02
C GLY A 304 11.26 -6.82 -20.44
N LYS A 305 11.07 -5.58 -19.99
CA LYS A 305 10.06 -4.63 -20.47
C LYS A 305 10.72 -3.56 -21.33
N VAL A 306 9.98 -3.04 -22.27
CA VAL A 306 10.39 -1.90 -23.08
C VAL A 306 9.48 -0.73 -22.77
N ILE A 307 10.06 0.41 -22.39
CA ILE A 307 9.33 1.65 -22.19
C ILE A 307 9.72 2.59 -23.30
N ALA A 308 8.75 3.01 -24.12
CA ALA A 308 8.91 4.08 -25.08
C ALA A 308 8.60 5.42 -24.40
N GLU A 309 9.57 6.33 -24.45
CA GLU A 309 9.39 7.72 -24.01
C GLU A 309 9.07 8.61 -25.22
N LEU A 310 8.05 9.43 -25.06
CA LEU A 310 7.55 10.34 -26.09
C LEU A 310 7.27 11.71 -25.46
N HIS A 311 7.18 12.74 -26.29
CA HIS A 311 6.64 14.05 -25.88
C HIS A 311 5.36 14.33 -26.65
N ASP A 312 4.36 14.85 -25.96
CA ASP A 312 3.19 15.45 -26.60
C ASP A 312 3.57 16.77 -27.32
N ARG A 313 2.60 17.42 -27.97
CA ARG A 313 2.83 18.71 -28.63
C ARG A 313 3.19 19.84 -27.68
N GLN A 314 2.91 19.70 -26.39
CA GLN A 314 3.21 20.68 -25.35
C GLN A 314 4.57 20.42 -24.68
N GLY A 315 5.23 19.30 -25.02
CA GLY A 315 6.51 18.86 -24.45
C GLY A 315 6.38 18.04 -23.17
N ASN A 316 5.18 17.61 -22.78
CA ASN A 316 4.98 16.72 -21.64
C ASN A 316 5.46 15.31 -21.98
N LEU A 317 6.10 14.65 -21.00
CA LEU A 317 6.55 13.28 -21.15
C LEU A 317 5.36 12.31 -21.16
N ILE A 318 5.37 11.39 -22.11
CA ILE A 318 4.45 10.26 -22.21
C ILE A 318 5.30 8.98 -22.20
N GLU A 319 4.91 8.02 -21.37
CA GLU A 319 5.53 6.70 -21.31
C GLU A 319 4.57 5.62 -21.79
N ILE A 320 5.05 4.72 -22.65
CA ILE A 320 4.27 3.58 -23.15
C ILE A 320 5.03 2.30 -22.85
N SER A 321 4.32 1.32 -22.29
CA SER A 321 4.87 -0.01 -22.05
C SER A 321 4.64 -0.88 -23.29
N LEU A 322 5.74 -1.30 -23.91
CA LEU A 322 5.74 -2.18 -25.08
C LEU A 322 6.23 -3.58 -24.69
N THR A 323 5.73 -4.59 -25.37
CA THR A 323 6.37 -5.90 -25.39
C THR A 323 7.65 -5.85 -26.23
N ALA A 324 8.58 -6.77 -26.00
CA ALA A 324 9.82 -6.84 -26.79
C ALA A 324 9.56 -7.03 -28.29
N ASP A 325 8.47 -7.71 -28.65
CA ASP A 325 8.11 -7.97 -30.03
C ASP A 325 7.48 -6.73 -30.70
N GLU A 326 6.64 -5.97 -29.98
CA GLU A 326 6.12 -4.68 -30.45
C GLU A 326 7.27 -3.68 -30.69
N ALA A 327 8.21 -3.56 -29.75
CA ALA A 327 9.36 -2.67 -29.90
C ALA A 327 10.21 -3.01 -31.12
N LYS A 328 10.47 -4.31 -31.38
CA LYS A 328 11.19 -4.76 -32.56
C LYS A 328 10.43 -4.50 -33.86
N ALA A 329 9.11 -4.63 -33.83
CA ALA A 329 8.26 -4.43 -35.01
C ALA A 329 8.19 -2.96 -35.44
N HIS A 330 8.18 -2.03 -34.49
CA HIS A 330 7.95 -0.62 -34.79
C HIS A 330 9.20 0.13 -35.29
N GLN A 331 10.39 -0.17 -34.79
CA GLN A 331 11.67 0.47 -35.18
C GLN A 331 11.60 2.00 -35.31
N PHE A 332 10.98 2.67 -34.32
CA PHE A 332 10.84 4.12 -34.31
C PHE A 332 12.19 4.82 -34.20
N ARG A 333 12.30 5.99 -34.84
CA ARG A 333 13.50 6.82 -34.80
C ARG A 333 13.29 8.03 -33.89
N PRO A 334 14.31 8.48 -33.16
CA PRO A 334 14.22 9.72 -32.39
C PRO A 334 13.72 10.89 -33.28
N ASN A 335 12.85 11.71 -32.69
CA ASN A 335 12.14 12.83 -33.35
C ASN A 335 11.13 12.41 -34.43
N GLN A 336 10.76 11.13 -34.51
CA GLN A 336 9.68 10.69 -35.38
C GLN A 336 8.33 11.08 -34.82
N THR A 337 7.44 11.63 -35.63
CA THR A 337 6.03 11.85 -35.26
C THR A 337 5.28 10.52 -35.29
N VAL A 338 4.53 10.30 -34.24
CA VAL A 338 3.68 9.09 -34.01
C VAL A 338 2.33 9.50 -33.45
N TRP A 339 1.39 8.56 -33.43
CA TRP A 339 0.05 8.77 -32.90
C TRP A 339 -0.24 7.75 -31.81
N LEU A 340 -0.90 8.20 -30.74
CA LEU A 340 -1.18 7.41 -29.54
C LEU A 340 -2.68 7.25 -29.38
N SER A 341 -3.18 6.02 -29.44
CA SER A 341 -4.55 5.70 -29.06
C SER A 341 -4.59 5.09 -27.67
N ALA A 342 -5.62 5.42 -26.88
CA ALA A 342 -5.84 4.82 -25.57
C ALA A 342 -6.86 3.67 -25.70
N THR A 343 -6.54 2.52 -25.10
CA THR A 343 -7.49 1.41 -24.95
C THR A 343 -8.45 1.65 -23.78
N ASN A 344 -8.01 2.39 -22.79
CA ASN A 344 -8.79 2.85 -21.66
C ASN A 344 -8.37 4.28 -21.27
N LEU A 345 -9.33 5.11 -20.89
CA LEU A 345 -9.10 6.49 -20.48
C LEU A 345 -9.92 6.79 -19.23
N HIS A 346 -9.22 7.12 -18.16
CA HIS A 346 -9.84 7.49 -16.89
C HIS A 346 -9.99 9.00 -16.80
N LEU A 347 -11.22 9.47 -16.63
CA LEU A 347 -11.57 10.88 -16.69
C LEU A 347 -12.00 11.41 -15.34
N PHE A 348 -11.41 12.52 -14.94
CA PHE A 348 -11.74 13.22 -13.72
C PHE A 348 -12.01 14.70 -14.02
N GLU A 349 -12.86 15.34 -13.19
CA GLU A 349 -13.03 16.79 -13.23
C GLU A 349 -11.69 17.47 -12.92
N ASN A 350 -11.31 18.43 -13.74
CA ASN A 350 -10.19 19.31 -13.42
C ASN A 350 -10.71 20.43 -12.52
N GLN A 351 -10.69 20.18 -11.20
CA GLN A 351 -10.95 21.23 -10.21
C GLN A 351 -9.75 22.18 -10.22
N VAL A 352 -9.81 23.21 -11.06
CA VAL A 352 -8.85 24.31 -11.00
C VAL A 352 -8.99 24.92 -9.62
N ALA A 353 -7.95 24.76 -8.75
CA ALA A 353 -7.88 25.34 -7.42
C ALA A 353 -7.65 26.85 -7.49
#